data_185c49e2319d8e78efbcfb392d52d5da
#
_entry.id   185c49e2319d8e78efbcfb392d52d5da
#
_cell.length_a   1.000
_cell.length_b   1.000
_cell.length_c   1.000
_cell.angle_alpha   90.00
_cell.angle_beta   90.00
_cell.angle_gamma   90.00
#
_symmetry.space_group_name_H-M   'P 1'
#
loop_
_entity.id
_entity.type
_entity.pdbx_description
1 polymer ?
#
loop_
_entity_poly.entity_id
_entity_poly.type
_entity_poly.pdbx_seq_one_letter_code
_entity_poly.pdbx_strand_id
1 'polypeptide(L)'
;MDDGMAAQPAMGQPQVGDVAASSDAFPVAGAGDLPVVAPTSRIATWVRLIRPAALLLVLVPALTALALLWLRGARIMALPALAGLISLTMVQAGASLLDVYLEYARRARLPDAERHDQLTARALLAHSRVQPLTVLPVSIALLMLGALAGIPLLVSGGWPVALLGIAGLAIAFLFSATAFALKRFSLADLLIGLALGPGIVTGMMLAQRHAPTTRDLLLSGALGLLAMLPAEGAHLRDADQDKALGRRTLVTTLGDGVGRAIYVLFLLAGFTLLAFAALPKGAPHGALVGFFALPAFSIPLTGVLRARPGRAREQIVPQELRAYAVFGFWLLLGLAINAILISGLGPIPPTV
;
A
#
# COMPACT_ATOMS: atom_id res chain seq x y z
N MET A 1 -81.53 31.00 -42.97
CA MET A 1 -80.78 31.59 -41.87
C MET A 1 -79.95 30.47 -41.41
N ASP A 2 -78.83 30.37 -42.06
CA ASP A 2 -77.85 29.25 -41.93
C ASP A 2 -76.74 29.65 -40.95
N ASP A 3 -76.62 28.91 -39.94
CA ASP A 3 -75.49 29.00 -39.03
C ASP A 3 -74.44 27.99 -39.45
N GLY A 4 -73.37 28.53 -40.01
CA GLY A 4 -72.22 27.78 -40.41
C GLY A 4 -71.39 27.34 -39.18
N MET A 5 -71.39 26.06 -38.94
CA MET A 5 -70.57 25.42 -37.93
C MET A 5 -69.25 25.06 -38.57
N ALA A 6 -68.27 25.84 -38.26
CA ALA A 6 -66.86 25.63 -38.73
C ALA A 6 -66.26 24.40 -38.04
N ALA A 7 -65.84 23.44 -38.84
CA ALA A 7 -65.11 22.24 -38.41
C ALA A 7 -63.68 22.62 -38.00
N GLN A 8 -63.30 22.22 -36.81
CA GLN A 8 -61.93 22.27 -36.37
C GLN A 8 -61.06 21.24 -37.12
N PRO A 9 -59.88 21.56 -37.59
CA PRO A 9 -58.99 20.59 -38.19
C PRO A 9 -58.39 19.68 -37.11
N ALA A 10 -58.44 18.37 -37.36
CA ALA A 10 -57.81 17.32 -36.55
C ALA A 10 -56.31 17.59 -36.42
N MET A 11 -55.80 17.65 -35.16
CA MET A 11 -54.36 17.68 -34.88
C MET A 11 -53.73 16.38 -35.38
N GLY A 12 -52.92 16.48 -36.42
CA GLY A 12 -52.11 15.39 -36.92
C GLY A 12 -51.15 14.91 -35.86
N GLN A 13 -51.10 13.61 -35.65
CA GLN A 13 -50.06 12.95 -34.89
C GLN A 13 -48.70 13.26 -35.55
N PRO A 14 -47.64 13.59 -34.78
CA PRO A 14 -46.30 13.72 -35.35
C PRO A 14 -45.89 12.37 -35.92
N GLN A 15 -45.65 12.31 -37.21
CA GLN A 15 -44.94 11.20 -37.84
C GLN A 15 -43.56 11.11 -37.23
N VAL A 16 -43.21 9.93 -36.69
CA VAL A 16 -41.84 9.56 -36.32
C VAL A 16 -41.08 9.44 -37.62
N GLY A 17 -40.50 10.57 -38.03
CA GLY A 17 -39.56 10.61 -39.15
C GLY A 17 -38.33 9.83 -38.77
N ASP A 18 -37.90 8.95 -39.68
CA ASP A 18 -36.61 8.24 -39.67
C ASP A 18 -35.48 9.24 -39.47
N VAL A 19 -35.04 9.42 -38.21
CA VAL A 19 -33.76 9.98 -37.91
C VAL A 19 -32.77 8.85 -38.21
N ALA A 20 -32.26 8.84 -39.43
CA ALA A 20 -31.06 8.08 -39.75
C ALA A 20 -30.00 8.41 -38.72
N ALA A 21 -29.78 7.49 -37.78
CA ALA A 21 -28.77 7.57 -36.78
C ALA A 21 -27.42 7.70 -37.50
N SER A 22 -26.82 8.89 -37.42
CA SER A 22 -25.40 9.05 -37.74
C SER A 22 -24.63 8.11 -36.83
N SER A 23 -24.02 7.10 -37.45
CA SER A 23 -23.23 6.06 -36.77
C SER A 23 -21.88 6.54 -36.24
N ASP A 24 -21.78 7.82 -35.90
CA ASP A 24 -20.62 8.41 -35.21
C ASP A 24 -20.76 8.49 -33.70
N ALA A 25 -21.72 7.73 -33.14
CA ALA A 25 -21.72 7.42 -31.72
C ALA A 25 -20.43 6.64 -31.42
N PHE A 26 -19.60 7.21 -30.54
CA PHE A 26 -18.41 6.60 -29.96
C PHE A 26 -18.61 5.08 -29.83
N PRO A 27 -17.66 4.24 -30.28
CA PRO A 27 -17.78 2.81 -30.11
C PRO A 27 -17.85 2.56 -28.59
N VAL A 28 -19.05 2.33 -28.09
CA VAL A 28 -19.21 1.68 -26.79
C VAL A 28 -18.56 0.34 -26.98
N ALA A 29 -17.37 0.18 -26.37
CA ALA A 29 -16.67 -1.10 -26.37
C ALA A 29 -17.71 -2.16 -25.98
N GLY A 30 -18.02 -3.02 -26.94
CA GLY A 30 -19.07 -4.02 -26.75
C GLY A 30 -18.73 -4.89 -25.54
N ALA A 31 -19.71 -5.41 -24.85
CA ALA A 31 -19.59 -6.29 -23.70
C ALA A 31 -18.72 -7.55 -23.97
N GLY A 32 -18.15 -7.69 -25.19
CA GLY A 32 -17.23 -8.75 -25.63
C GLY A 32 -15.75 -8.48 -25.44
N ASP A 33 -15.32 -7.22 -25.20
CA ASP A 33 -13.89 -6.85 -25.14
C ASP A 33 -13.32 -6.74 -23.72
N LEU A 34 -14.09 -7.14 -22.73
CA LEU A 34 -13.54 -7.24 -21.38
C LEU A 34 -12.58 -8.45 -21.35
N PRO A 35 -11.33 -8.28 -20.84
CA PRO A 35 -10.47 -9.43 -20.65
C PRO A 35 -11.22 -10.40 -19.74
N VAL A 36 -11.66 -11.53 -20.31
CA VAL A 36 -12.23 -12.64 -19.55
C VAL A 36 -11.14 -13.03 -18.55
N VAL A 37 -11.29 -12.56 -17.29
CA VAL A 37 -10.43 -13.00 -16.22
C VAL A 37 -10.71 -14.48 -16.08
N ALA A 38 -9.83 -15.31 -16.64
CA ALA A 38 -9.95 -16.76 -16.57
C ALA A 38 -10.24 -17.16 -15.11
N PRO A 39 -11.15 -18.10 -14.85
CA PRO A 39 -11.52 -18.50 -13.51
C PRO A 39 -10.27 -18.94 -12.76
N THR A 40 -9.77 -18.06 -11.91
CA THR A 40 -8.58 -18.32 -11.10
C THR A 40 -8.92 -19.39 -10.06
N SER A 41 -8.00 -20.31 -9.78
CA SER A 41 -8.20 -21.27 -8.69
C SER A 41 -8.47 -20.53 -7.38
N ARG A 42 -9.19 -21.16 -6.44
CA ARG A 42 -9.45 -20.56 -5.11
C ARG A 42 -8.16 -20.07 -4.45
N ILE A 43 -7.09 -20.87 -4.52
CA ILE A 43 -5.78 -20.55 -3.94
C ILE A 43 -5.19 -19.29 -4.61
N ALA A 44 -5.19 -19.23 -5.94
CA ALA A 44 -4.66 -18.07 -6.66
C ALA A 44 -5.45 -16.79 -6.32
N THR A 45 -6.76 -16.90 -6.09
CA THR A 45 -7.57 -15.78 -5.64
C THR A 45 -7.15 -15.31 -4.26
N TRP A 46 -7.02 -16.21 -3.26
CA TRP A 46 -6.58 -15.85 -1.92
C TRP A 46 -5.20 -15.19 -1.92
N VAL A 47 -4.24 -15.73 -2.68
CA VAL A 47 -2.90 -15.14 -2.83
C VAL A 47 -2.98 -13.72 -3.39
N ARG A 48 -3.81 -13.49 -4.40
CA ARG A 48 -3.99 -12.13 -4.96
C ARG A 48 -4.65 -11.16 -3.97
N LEU A 49 -5.62 -11.64 -3.16
CA LEU A 49 -6.31 -10.82 -2.16
C LEU A 49 -5.37 -10.40 -1.01
N ILE A 50 -4.47 -11.29 -0.58
CA ILE A 50 -3.46 -11.02 0.45
C ILE A 50 -2.43 -9.99 -0.02
N ARG A 51 -2.25 -9.82 -1.36
CA ARG A 51 -1.27 -8.89 -1.96
C ARG A 51 0.16 -9.18 -1.48
N PRO A 52 0.80 -10.29 -1.90
CA PRO A 52 2.11 -10.70 -1.37
C PRO A 52 3.19 -9.62 -1.43
N ALA A 53 3.18 -8.78 -2.48
CA ALA A 53 4.11 -7.66 -2.60
C ALA A 53 3.96 -6.63 -1.47
N ALA A 54 2.76 -6.47 -0.89
CA ALA A 54 2.54 -5.57 0.24
C ALA A 54 3.10 -6.14 1.56
N LEU A 55 3.33 -7.46 1.67
CA LEU A 55 3.99 -8.06 2.83
C LEU A 55 5.44 -7.55 2.97
N LEU A 56 6.07 -7.16 1.87
CA LEU A 56 7.42 -6.62 1.89
C LEU A 56 7.49 -5.28 2.60
N LEU A 57 6.38 -4.50 2.65
CA LEU A 57 6.33 -3.23 3.38
C LEU A 57 6.56 -3.41 4.89
N VAL A 58 6.25 -4.57 5.44
CA VAL A 58 6.48 -4.90 6.86
C VAL A 58 7.72 -5.78 7.07
N LEU A 59 8.01 -6.68 6.12
CA LEU A 59 9.14 -7.62 6.26
C LEU A 59 10.49 -6.94 6.07
N VAL A 60 10.61 -6.01 5.10
CA VAL A 60 11.87 -5.29 4.86
C VAL A 60 12.32 -4.50 6.10
N PRO A 61 11.49 -3.66 6.75
CA PRO A 61 11.87 -2.98 7.99
C PRO A 61 12.20 -3.94 9.14
N ALA A 62 11.42 -5.02 9.29
CA ALA A 62 11.67 -6.01 10.34
C ALA A 62 13.03 -6.72 10.16
N LEU A 63 13.33 -7.17 8.95
CA LEU A 63 14.60 -7.80 8.61
C LEU A 63 15.76 -6.79 8.70
N THR A 64 15.53 -5.51 8.34
CA THR A 64 16.53 -4.45 8.50
C THR A 64 16.89 -4.25 9.97
N ALA A 65 15.91 -4.26 10.88
CA ALA A 65 16.17 -4.18 12.32
C ALA A 65 17.09 -5.32 12.80
N LEU A 66 16.80 -6.55 12.38
CA LEU A 66 17.60 -7.73 12.73
C LEU A 66 19.01 -7.65 12.11
N ALA A 67 19.13 -7.20 10.85
CA ALA A 67 20.41 -7.03 10.18
C ALA A 67 21.29 -5.97 10.87
N LEU A 68 20.71 -4.85 11.31
CA LEU A 68 21.42 -3.81 12.05
C LEU A 68 21.91 -4.31 13.42
N LEU A 69 21.13 -5.13 14.12
CA LEU A 69 21.56 -5.75 15.36
C LEU A 69 22.69 -6.76 15.12
N TRP A 70 22.58 -7.55 14.06
CA TRP A 70 23.65 -8.48 13.67
C TRP A 70 24.95 -7.76 13.35
N LEU A 71 24.90 -6.65 12.60
CA LEU A 71 26.06 -5.78 12.32
C LEU A 71 26.77 -5.26 13.58
N ARG A 72 26.02 -5.11 14.68
CA ARG A 72 26.59 -4.69 15.99
C ARG A 72 27.10 -5.85 16.83
N GLY A 73 27.09 -7.07 16.30
CA GLY A 73 27.45 -8.27 17.05
C GLY A 73 26.43 -8.65 18.13
N ALA A 74 25.21 -8.10 18.08
CA ALA A 74 24.18 -8.41 19.05
C ALA A 74 23.67 -9.85 18.85
N ARG A 75 23.48 -10.57 19.97
CA ARG A 75 22.87 -11.91 19.92
C ARG A 75 21.37 -11.80 19.63
N ILE A 76 20.97 -12.29 18.46
CA ILE A 76 19.55 -12.32 18.06
C ILE A 76 18.81 -13.42 18.83
N MET A 77 17.76 -13.06 19.55
CA MET A 77 16.86 -14.00 20.18
C MET A 77 15.89 -14.56 19.14
N ALA A 78 16.00 -15.84 18.82
CA ALA A 78 15.26 -16.47 17.73
C ALA A 78 13.73 -16.40 17.91
N LEU A 79 13.23 -16.65 19.13
CA LEU A 79 11.79 -16.66 19.40
C LEU A 79 11.12 -15.30 19.15
N PRO A 80 11.58 -14.17 19.73
CA PRO A 80 11.00 -12.86 19.39
C PRO A 80 11.20 -12.47 17.93
N ALA A 81 12.33 -12.83 17.30
CA ALA A 81 12.57 -12.53 15.90
C ALA A 81 11.54 -13.21 14.98
N LEU A 82 11.37 -14.52 15.11
CA LEU A 82 10.41 -15.30 14.32
C LEU A 82 8.96 -14.88 14.63
N ALA A 83 8.64 -14.72 15.91
CA ALA A 83 7.33 -14.26 16.35
C ALA A 83 6.98 -12.90 15.73
N GLY A 84 7.93 -11.97 15.67
CA GLY A 84 7.75 -10.65 15.05
C GLY A 84 7.49 -10.74 13.55
N LEU A 85 8.28 -11.54 12.83
CA LEU A 85 8.08 -11.73 11.39
C LEU A 85 6.72 -12.37 11.08
N ILE A 86 6.32 -13.38 11.86
CA ILE A 86 5.02 -14.04 11.72
C ILE A 86 3.89 -13.08 12.05
N SER A 87 3.98 -12.37 13.18
CA SER A 87 2.98 -11.39 13.63
C SER A 87 2.76 -10.30 12.57
N LEU A 88 3.82 -9.65 12.11
CA LEU A 88 3.76 -8.61 11.09
C LEU A 88 3.16 -9.11 9.77
N THR A 89 3.55 -10.31 9.33
CA THR A 89 3.03 -10.93 8.11
C THR A 89 1.52 -11.20 8.22
N MET A 90 1.07 -11.78 9.35
CA MET A 90 -0.34 -12.09 9.58
C MET A 90 -1.19 -10.81 9.70
N VAL A 91 -0.71 -9.80 10.44
CA VAL A 91 -1.39 -8.51 10.57
C VAL A 91 -1.51 -7.83 9.21
N GLN A 92 -0.43 -7.78 8.42
CA GLN A 92 -0.46 -7.18 7.07
C GLN A 92 -1.40 -7.93 6.12
N ALA A 93 -1.39 -9.26 6.14
CA ALA A 93 -2.30 -10.08 5.34
C ALA A 93 -3.76 -9.86 5.76
N GLY A 94 -4.02 -9.85 7.06
CA GLY A 94 -5.35 -9.58 7.62
C GLY A 94 -5.84 -8.18 7.27
N ALA A 95 -5.01 -7.15 7.39
CA ALA A 95 -5.34 -5.78 7.00
C ALA A 95 -5.63 -5.67 5.50
N SER A 96 -4.87 -6.35 4.64
CA SER A 96 -5.10 -6.39 3.19
C SER A 96 -6.47 -6.99 2.86
N LEU A 97 -6.84 -8.10 3.50
CA LEU A 97 -8.15 -8.74 3.31
C LEU A 97 -9.29 -7.88 3.84
N LEU A 98 -9.09 -7.23 4.99
CA LEU A 98 -10.07 -6.31 5.57
C LEU A 98 -10.35 -5.14 4.63
N ASP A 99 -9.31 -4.52 4.08
CA ASP A 99 -9.42 -3.43 3.10
C ASP A 99 -10.25 -3.85 1.88
N VAL A 100 -9.93 -5.03 1.33
CA VAL A 100 -10.67 -5.59 0.18
C VAL A 100 -12.14 -5.83 0.51
N TYR A 101 -12.43 -6.44 1.66
CA TYR A 101 -13.81 -6.74 2.07
C TYR A 101 -14.63 -5.46 2.30
N LEU A 102 -14.10 -4.53 3.08
CA LEU A 102 -14.79 -3.28 3.41
C LEU A 102 -15.05 -2.42 2.17
N GLU A 103 -14.11 -2.45 1.26
CA GLU A 103 -14.28 -1.75 -0.01
C GLU A 103 -15.33 -2.45 -0.89
N TYR A 104 -15.36 -3.79 -0.95
CA TYR A 104 -16.44 -4.56 -1.59
C TYR A 104 -17.80 -4.25 -0.97
N ALA A 105 -17.92 -4.31 0.36
CA ALA A 105 -19.16 -4.07 1.07
C ALA A 105 -19.70 -2.64 0.88
N ARG A 106 -18.82 -1.66 0.74
CA ARG A 106 -19.21 -0.27 0.43
C ARG A 106 -19.81 -0.15 -0.96
N ARG A 107 -19.19 -0.74 -1.97
CA ARG A 107 -19.68 -0.64 -3.35
C ARG A 107 -20.95 -1.43 -3.60
N ALA A 108 -21.17 -2.52 -2.85
CA ALA A 108 -22.44 -3.24 -2.92
C ALA A 108 -23.65 -2.36 -2.56
N ARG A 109 -23.42 -1.22 -1.90
CA ARG A 109 -24.45 -0.23 -1.54
C ARG A 109 -24.62 0.90 -2.56
N LEU A 110 -23.76 0.99 -3.58
CA LEU A 110 -23.84 2.01 -4.61
C LEU A 110 -24.80 1.58 -5.74
N PRO A 111 -25.47 2.54 -6.42
CA PRO A 111 -26.26 2.27 -7.62
C PRO A 111 -25.44 1.56 -8.71
N ASP A 112 -26.11 0.77 -9.57
CA ASP A 112 -25.45 -0.06 -10.59
C ASP A 112 -24.59 0.74 -11.58
N ALA A 113 -24.97 1.98 -11.89
CA ALA A 113 -24.23 2.87 -12.78
C ALA A 113 -22.81 3.23 -12.26
N GLU A 114 -22.60 3.21 -10.94
CA GLU A 114 -21.32 3.55 -10.32
C GLU A 114 -20.45 2.32 -10.03
N ARG A 115 -20.95 1.10 -10.34
CA ARG A 115 -20.25 -0.16 -10.07
C ARG A 115 -19.22 -0.54 -11.14
N HIS A 116 -19.15 0.17 -12.26
CA HIS A 116 -18.46 -0.25 -13.49
C HIS A 116 -16.93 -0.12 -13.49
N ASP A 117 -16.30 0.25 -12.39
CA ASP A 117 -14.82 0.31 -12.36
C ASP A 117 -14.20 -1.05 -11.98
N GLN A 118 -13.77 -1.79 -13.01
CA GLN A 118 -13.65 -3.26 -12.99
C GLN A 118 -12.26 -3.82 -12.68
N LEU A 119 -11.23 -3.03 -12.40
CA LEU A 119 -9.85 -3.53 -12.38
C LEU A 119 -9.23 -3.74 -10.99
N THR A 120 -10.02 -3.63 -9.93
CA THR A 120 -9.53 -3.77 -8.56
C THR A 120 -9.75 -5.17 -7.99
N ALA A 121 -9.12 -5.47 -6.84
CA ALA A 121 -9.31 -6.70 -6.06
C ALA A 121 -10.78 -7.12 -5.83
N ARG A 122 -11.73 -6.23 -6.08
CA ARG A 122 -13.19 -6.39 -6.03
C ARG A 122 -13.77 -7.15 -7.21
N ALA A 123 -13.28 -6.87 -8.43
CA ALA A 123 -13.64 -7.68 -9.59
C ALA A 123 -13.18 -9.13 -9.38
N LEU A 124 -12.04 -9.32 -8.70
CA LEU A 124 -11.58 -10.63 -8.27
C LEU A 124 -12.59 -11.32 -7.34
N LEU A 125 -13.18 -10.61 -6.37
CA LEU A 125 -14.20 -11.20 -5.48
C LEU A 125 -15.51 -11.47 -6.22
N ALA A 126 -15.98 -10.55 -7.07
CA ALA A 126 -17.23 -10.69 -7.81
C ALA A 126 -17.18 -11.84 -8.83
N HIS A 127 -16.02 -12.11 -9.43
CA HIS A 127 -15.83 -13.14 -10.46
C HIS A 127 -15.08 -14.38 -9.98
N SER A 128 -14.76 -14.47 -8.68
CA SER A 128 -14.01 -15.59 -8.11
C SER A 128 -14.93 -16.62 -7.46
N ARG A 129 -14.38 -17.82 -7.26
CA ARG A 129 -15.00 -18.89 -6.48
C ARG A 129 -14.91 -18.66 -4.95
N VAL A 130 -14.41 -17.50 -4.50
CA VAL A 130 -14.32 -17.11 -3.08
C VAL A 130 -15.55 -16.30 -2.72
N GLN A 131 -16.31 -16.78 -1.76
CA GLN A 131 -17.48 -16.04 -1.26
C GLN A 131 -17.02 -14.81 -0.49
N PRO A 132 -17.52 -13.59 -0.80
CA PRO A 132 -17.12 -12.36 -0.10
C PRO A 132 -17.29 -12.44 1.41
N LEU A 133 -18.35 -13.11 1.89
CA LEU A 133 -18.63 -13.30 3.31
C LEU A 133 -17.56 -14.12 4.06
N THR A 134 -16.75 -14.95 3.35
CA THR A 134 -15.66 -15.70 3.98
C THR A 134 -14.40 -14.86 4.18
N VAL A 135 -14.27 -13.74 3.47
CA VAL A 135 -13.07 -12.88 3.55
C VAL A 135 -12.97 -12.16 4.88
N LEU A 136 -14.09 -11.67 5.43
CA LEU A 136 -14.11 -10.97 6.72
C LEU A 136 -13.66 -11.85 7.89
N PRO A 137 -14.23 -13.04 8.14
CA PRO A 137 -13.78 -13.88 9.25
C PRO A 137 -12.32 -14.32 9.10
N VAL A 138 -11.85 -14.61 7.88
CA VAL A 138 -10.44 -14.92 7.63
C VAL A 138 -9.54 -13.72 7.94
N SER A 139 -9.95 -12.51 7.56
CA SER A 139 -9.24 -11.27 7.91
C SER A 139 -9.11 -11.10 9.42
N ILE A 140 -10.23 -11.22 10.14
CA ILE A 140 -10.25 -11.11 11.62
C ILE A 140 -9.39 -12.19 12.25
N ALA A 141 -9.48 -13.44 11.79
CA ALA A 141 -8.67 -14.54 12.28
C ALA A 141 -7.16 -14.27 12.10
N LEU A 142 -6.73 -13.76 10.95
CA LEU A 142 -5.34 -13.39 10.70
C LEU A 142 -4.87 -12.25 11.61
N LEU A 143 -5.70 -11.22 11.83
CA LEU A 143 -5.36 -10.13 12.75
C LEU A 143 -5.21 -10.63 14.18
N MET A 144 -6.11 -11.50 14.64
CA MET A 144 -6.04 -12.12 15.98
C MET A 144 -4.83 -13.04 16.12
N LEU A 145 -4.59 -13.92 15.14
CA LEU A 145 -3.43 -14.81 15.15
C LEU A 145 -2.12 -14.00 15.09
N GLY A 146 -2.10 -12.91 14.33
CA GLY A 146 -0.96 -12.00 14.29
C GLY A 146 -0.72 -11.32 15.65
N ALA A 147 -1.78 -10.87 16.33
CA ALA A 147 -1.68 -10.32 17.69
C ALA A 147 -1.17 -11.36 18.69
N LEU A 148 -1.69 -12.59 18.64
CA LEU A 148 -1.23 -13.70 19.49
C LEU A 148 0.23 -14.08 19.21
N ALA A 149 0.63 -14.15 17.93
CA ALA A 149 2.00 -14.39 17.54
C ALA A 149 2.97 -13.30 18.03
N GLY A 150 2.46 -12.08 18.29
CA GLY A 150 3.22 -10.98 18.86
C GLY A 150 3.49 -11.08 20.36
N ILE A 151 2.87 -11.99 21.10
CA ILE A 151 3.05 -12.11 22.56
C ILE A 151 4.53 -12.29 22.97
N PRO A 152 5.35 -13.12 22.31
CA PRO A 152 6.77 -13.22 22.66
C PRO A 152 7.55 -11.92 22.56
N LEU A 153 7.14 -11.00 21.66
CA LEU A 153 7.74 -9.67 21.56
C LEU A 153 7.41 -8.83 22.80
N LEU A 154 6.16 -8.92 23.28
CA LEU A 154 5.71 -8.20 24.47
C LEU A 154 6.44 -8.71 25.73
N VAL A 155 6.61 -10.02 25.86
CA VAL A 155 7.32 -10.65 26.98
C VAL A 155 8.79 -10.23 27.01
N SER A 156 9.44 -10.11 25.85
CA SER A 156 10.86 -9.75 25.77
C SER A 156 11.10 -8.23 25.82
N GLY A 157 10.28 -7.43 25.16
CA GLY A 157 10.47 -5.98 25.01
C GLY A 157 9.63 -5.11 25.94
N GLY A 158 8.69 -5.73 26.68
CA GLY A 158 7.88 -5.05 27.70
C GLY A 158 6.83 -4.08 27.14
N TRP A 159 6.39 -3.15 28.00
CA TRP A 159 5.29 -2.22 27.68
C TRP A 159 5.54 -1.30 26.46
N PRO A 160 6.79 -0.88 26.12
CA PRO A 160 6.99 -0.07 24.91
C PRO A 160 6.64 -0.81 23.63
N VAL A 161 6.97 -2.12 23.58
CA VAL A 161 6.58 -2.98 22.44
C VAL A 161 5.08 -3.20 22.39
N ALA A 162 4.42 -3.34 23.57
CA ALA A 162 2.97 -3.41 23.67
C ALA A 162 2.30 -2.17 23.08
N LEU A 163 2.77 -0.99 23.44
CA LEU A 163 2.26 0.29 22.93
C LEU A 163 2.40 0.39 21.41
N LEU A 164 3.59 0.06 20.88
CA LEU A 164 3.82 0.06 19.42
C LEU A 164 2.95 -0.98 18.69
N GLY A 165 2.75 -2.16 19.28
CA GLY A 165 1.89 -3.20 18.73
C GLY A 165 0.42 -2.77 18.68
N ILE A 166 -0.09 -2.20 19.77
CA ILE A 166 -1.47 -1.66 19.84
C ILE A 166 -1.64 -0.51 18.85
N ALA A 167 -0.70 0.42 18.79
CA ALA A 167 -0.73 1.53 17.85
C ALA A 167 -0.70 1.03 16.39
N GLY A 168 0.16 0.04 16.07
CA GLY A 168 0.22 -0.57 14.75
C GLY A 168 -1.07 -1.27 14.34
N LEU A 169 -1.68 -2.06 15.23
CA LEU A 169 -2.98 -2.69 15.00
C LEU A 169 -4.09 -1.65 14.83
N ALA A 170 -4.10 -0.61 15.64
CA ALA A 170 -5.07 0.49 15.52
C ALA A 170 -4.92 1.20 14.18
N ILE A 171 -3.71 1.51 13.74
CA ILE A 171 -3.43 2.13 12.43
C ILE A 171 -3.89 1.19 11.30
N ALA A 172 -3.56 -0.10 11.36
CA ALA A 172 -3.97 -1.08 10.36
C ALA A 172 -5.50 -1.17 10.25
N PHE A 173 -6.19 -1.21 11.39
CA PHE A 173 -7.66 -1.25 11.44
C PHE A 173 -8.29 0.06 10.95
N LEU A 174 -7.86 1.21 11.48
CA LEU A 174 -8.39 2.53 11.12
C LEU A 174 -8.12 2.88 9.66
N PHE A 175 -7.00 2.42 9.09
CA PHE A 175 -6.70 2.61 7.67
C PHE A 175 -7.63 1.79 6.79
N SER A 176 -7.99 0.58 7.19
CA SER A 176 -8.90 -0.30 6.46
C SER A 176 -10.37 0.05 6.71
N ALA A 177 -10.73 0.43 7.94
CA ALA A 177 -12.11 0.73 8.33
C ALA A 177 -12.64 2.02 7.68
N THR A 178 -13.67 1.89 6.88
CA THR A 178 -14.19 2.97 6.02
C THR A 178 -14.96 4.05 6.76
N ALA A 179 -15.50 3.75 7.92
CA ALA A 179 -16.27 4.71 8.73
C ALA A 179 -15.37 5.77 9.38
N PHE A 180 -14.19 5.35 9.82
CA PHE A 180 -13.16 6.20 10.44
C PHE A 180 -11.94 6.38 9.54
N ALA A 181 -12.07 6.10 8.22
CA ALA A 181 -10.94 6.00 7.32
C ALA A 181 -9.98 7.17 7.50
N LEU A 182 -8.84 6.88 8.13
CA LEU A 182 -7.69 7.78 8.15
C LEU A 182 -7.34 8.25 6.73
N LYS A 183 -7.65 7.44 5.71
CA LYS A 183 -7.56 7.78 4.28
C LYS A 183 -8.23 9.12 3.90
N ARG A 184 -9.08 9.68 4.77
CA ARG A 184 -9.72 11.00 4.58
C ARG A 184 -8.87 12.16 5.10
N PHE A 185 -7.81 11.89 5.85
CA PHE A 185 -6.94 12.89 6.42
C PHE A 185 -5.57 12.82 5.75
N SER A 186 -5.10 13.93 5.26
CA SER A 186 -3.78 14.08 4.62
C SER A 186 -2.60 13.61 5.46
N LEU A 187 -2.79 13.52 6.79
CA LEU A 187 -1.79 13.05 7.76
C LEU A 187 -1.76 11.53 7.93
N ALA A 188 -2.75 10.81 7.37
CA ALA A 188 -2.83 9.35 7.54
C ALA A 188 -1.64 8.63 6.93
N ASP A 189 -1.16 9.11 5.79
CA ASP A 189 -0.03 8.51 5.09
C ASP A 189 1.25 8.65 5.91
N LEU A 190 1.45 9.79 6.57
CA LEU A 190 2.57 9.98 7.51
C LEU A 190 2.52 8.98 8.67
N LEU A 191 1.33 8.72 9.23
CA LEU A 191 1.16 7.72 10.29
C LEU A 191 1.49 6.31 9.80
N ILE A 192 1.14 5.99 8.53
CA ILE A 192 1.53 4.72 7.92
C ILE A 192 3.05 4.64 7.77
N GLY A 193 3.69 5.69 7.24
CA GLY A 193 5.14 5.74 7.13
C GLY A 193 5.85 5.57 8.47
N LEU A 194 5.35 6.25 9.52
CA LEU A 194 5.86 6.10 10.88
C LEU A 194 5.65 4.68 11.43
N ALA A 195 4.52 4.05 11.14
CA ALA A 195 4.25 2.68 11.57
C ALA A 195 5.13 1.66 10.83
N LEU A 196 5.20 1.76 9.48
CA LEU A 196 5.92 0.81 8.63
C LEU A 196 7.44 0.94 8.73
N GLY A 197 7.98 2.13 8.98
CA GLY A 197 9.41 2.35 9.16
C GLY A 197 9.81 2.36 10.64
N PRO A 198 9.79 3.53 11.29
CA PRO A 198 10.23 3.68 12.69
C PRO A 198 9.51 2.76 13.67
N GLY A 199 8.19 2.54 13.51
CA GLY A 199 7.42 1.68 14.42
C GLY A 199 7.88 0.24 14.39
N ILE A 200 8.01 -0.36 13.20
CA ILE A 200 8.46 -1.76 13.05
C ILE A 200 9.91 -1.92 13.47
N VAL A 201 10.82 -1.05 13.01
CA VAL A 201 12.24 -1.17 13.35
C VAL A 201 12.45 -1.02 14.85
N THR A 202 11.85 0.00 15.48
CA THR A 202 11.93 0.20 16.93
C THR A 202 11.32 -0.97 17.69
N GLY A 203 10.14 -1.43 17.31
CA GLY A 203 9.47 -2.56 17.95
C GLY A 203 10.29 -3.84 17.90
N MET A 204 10.88 -4.15 16.74
CA MET A 204 11.74 -5.32 16.56
C MET A 204 13.02 -5.21 17.39
N MET A 205 13.67 -4.03 17.43
CA MET A 205 14.88 -3.83 18.24
C MET A 205 14.59 -3.93 19.73
N LEU A 206 13.52 -3.29 20.21
CA LEU A 206 13.12 -3.37 21.63
C LEU A 206 12.74 -4.81 22.02
N ALA A 207 12.09 -5.56 21.13
CA ALA A 207 11.82 -6.98 21.36
C ALA A 207 13.09 -7.83 21.45
N GLN A 208 14.20 -7.38 20.87
CA GLN A 208 15.54 -7.96 21.02
C GLN A 208 16.31 -7.34 22.21
N ARG A 209 15.65 -6.54 23.06
CA ARG A 209 16.23 -5.82 24.22
C ARG A 209 17.33 -4.83 23.85
N HIS A 210 17.23 -4.23 22.68
CA HIS A 210 18.13 -3.19 22.20
C HIS A 210 17.35 -1.92 21.87
N ALA A 211 17.83 -0.77 22.36
CA ALA A 211 17.27 0.53 21.98
C ALA A 211 17.77 0.93 20.58
N PRO A 212 16.92 1.53 19.72
CA PRO A 212 17.35 2.08 18.45
C PRO A 212 18.25 3.29 18.68
N THR A 213 19.26 3.43 17.85
CA THR A 213 20.11 4.62 17.77
C THR A 213 19.50 5.65 16.82
N THR A 214 20.02 6.89 16.84
CA THR A 214 19.62 7.93 15.89
C THR A 214 19.78 7.46 14.44
N ARG A 215 20.82 6.70 14.13
CA ARG A 215 21.04 6.16 12.77
C ARG A 215 20.01 5.12 12.37
N ASP A 216 19.58 4.28 13.31
CA ASP A 216 18.50 3.32 13.05
C ASP A 216 17.18 4.05 12.79
N LEU A 217 16.92 5.13 13.53
CA LEU A 217 15.74 5.94 13.31
C LEU A 217 15.78 6.66 11.96
N LEU A 218 16.94 7.18 11.55
CA LEU A 218 17.11 7.77 10.21
C LEU A 218 16.87 6.73 9.10
N LEU A 219 17.49 5.55 9.22
CA LEU A 219 17.28 4.46 8.25
C LEU A 219 15.83 3.97 8.24
N SER A 220 15.23 3.85 9.41
CA SER A 220 13.81 3.47 9.51
C SER A 220 12.88 4.54 8.95
N GLY A 221 13.22 5.82 9.10
CA GLY A 221 12.52 6.92 8.44
C GLY A 221 12.60 6.83 6.92
N ALA A 222 13.77 6.47 6.37
CA ALA A 222 13.92 6.20 4.94
C ALA A 222 12.99 5.07 4.47
N LEU A 223 12.99 3.95 5.21
CA LEU A 223 12.09 2.81 4.94
C LEU A 223 10.61 3.21 4.96
N GLY A 224 10.21 4.00 5.97
CA GLY A 224 8.84 4.48 6.11
C GLY A 224 8.41 5.38 4.95
N LEU A 225 9.24 6.36 4.57
CA LEU A 225 8.94 7.26 3.46
C LEU A 225 8.82 6.51 2.12
N LEU A 226 9.72 5.56 1.85
CA LEU A 226 9.64 4.76 0.64
C LEU A 226 8.46 3.78 0.67
N ALA A 227 8.06 3.29 1.85
CA ALA A 227 6.88 2.44 2.02
C ALA A 227 5.54 3.19 1.85
N MET A 228 5.54 4.53 1.94
CA MET A 228 4.36 5.36 1.68
C MET A 228 4.06 5.56 0.20
N LEU A 229 5.06 5.45 -0.69
CA LEU A 229 4.92 5.74 -2.11
C LEU A 229 3.76 4.96 -2.78
N PRO A 230 3.53 3.66 -2.50
CA PRO A 230 2.36 2.95 -3.02
C PRO A 230 1.01 3.57 -2.60
N ALA A 231 0.92 4.16 -1.40
CA ALA A 231 -0.29 4.84 -0.94
C ALA A 231 -0.50 6.16 -1.68
N GLU A 232 0.56 6.97 -1.83
CA GLU A 232 0.51 8.20 -2.61
C GLU A 232 0.21 7.94 -4.10
N GLY A 233 0.81 6.88 -4.67
CA GLY A 233 0.49 6.42 -6.03
C GLY A 233 -0.97 6.02 -6.19
N ALA A 234 -1.57 5.39 -5.16
CA ALA A 234 -2.99 5.05 -5.14
C ALA A 234 -3.88 6.30 -5.08
N HIS A 235 -3.53 7.32 -4.29
CA HIS A 235 -4.27 8.60 -4.23
C HIS A 235 -4.25 9.33 -5.57
N LEU A 236 -3.11 9.32 -6.27
CA LEU A 236 -3.00 9.88 -7.62
C LEU A 236 -3.80 9.09 -8.65
N ARG A 237 -3.83 7.75 -8.54
CA ARG A 237 -4.62 6.89 -9.40
C ARG A 237 -6.11 7.12 -9.23
N ASP A 238 -6.56 7.18 -7.97
CA ASP A 238 -7.97 7.19 -7.61
C ASP A 238 -8.56 8.61 -7.48
N ALA A 239 -7.80 9.67 -7.82
CA ALA A 239 -8.15 11.07 -7.57
C ALA A 239 -9.52 11.50 -8.12
N ASP A 240 -9.86 11.09 -9.34
CA ASP A 240 -11.14 11.46 -9.97
C ASP A 240 -12.31 10.75 -9.29
N GLN A 241 -12.11 9.47 -8.94
CA GLN A 241 -13.11 8.68 -8.21
C GLN A 241 -13.28 9.18 -6.77
N ASP A 242 -12.19 9.54 -6.10
CA ASP A 242 -12.22 10.10 -4.75
C ASP A 242 -12.94 11.44 -4.70
N LYS A 243 -12.79 12.29 -5.73
CA LYS A 243 -13.57 13.53 -5.89
C LYS A 243 -15.05 13.24 -6.04
N ALA A 244 -15.43 12.31 -6.90
CA ALA A 244 -16.83 11.93 -7.11
C ALA A 244 -17.49 11.38 -5.84
N LEU A 245 -16.72 10.67 -4.99
CA LEU A 245 -17.16 10.13 -3.71
C LEU A 245 -17.03 11.11 -2.52
N GLY A 246 -16.64 12.37 -2.77
CA GLY A 246 -16.44 13.39 -1.74
C GLY A 246 -15.32 13.07 -0.74
N ARG A 247 -14.35 12.25 -1.13
CA ARG A 247 -13.19 11.90 -0.29
C ARG A 247 -12.16 13.01 -0.32
N ARG A 248 -11.69 13.42 0.86
CA ARG A 248 -10.67 14.45 1.02
C ARG A 248 -9.30 13.81 1.19
N THR A 249 -8.60 13.53 0.09
CA THR A 249 -7.17 13.20 0.07
C THR A 249 -6.35 14.47 -0.18
N LEU A 250 -5.03 14.40 -0.03
CA LEU A 250 -4.15 15.53 -0.42
C LEU A 250 -4.37 15.90 -1.89
N VAL A 251 -4.46 14.90 -2.75
CA VAL A 251 -4.65 15.10 -4.20
C VAL A 251 -5.99 15.72 -4.51
N THR A 252 -7.08 15.27 -3.85
CA THR A 252 -8.42 15.85 -4.11
C THR A 252 -8.61 17.26 -3.54
N THR A 253 -7.86 17.60 -2.47
CA THR A 253 -7.97 18.89 -1.78
C THR A 253 -7.04 19.94 -2.37
N LEU A 254 -5.79 19.57 -2.65
CA LEU A 254 -4.73 20.48 -3.08
C LEU A 254 -4.40 20.36 -4.58
N GLY A 255 -4.96 19.36 -5.26
CA GLY A 255 -4.79 19.13 -6.69
C GLY A 255 -3.66 18.15 -7.03
N ASP A 256 -3.71 17.67 -8.27
CA ASP A 256 -2.84 16.63 -8.83
C ASP A 256 -1.35 17.06 -8.81
N GLY A 257 -1.07 18.35 -9.04
CA GLY A 257 0.30 18.88 -9.02
C GLY A 257 0.95 18.79 -7.65
N VAL A 258 0.20 19.09 -6.58
CA VAL A 258 0.69 18.99 -5.20
C VAL A 258 0.90 17.53 -4.81
N GLY A 259 -0.01 16.61 -5.19
CA GLY A 259 0.17 15.18 -4.96
C GLY A 259 1.43 14.64 -5.61
N ARG A 260 1.72 15.02 -6.86
CA ARG A 260 2.98 14.65 -7.53
C ARG A 260 4.21 15.23 -6.84
N ALA A 261 4.15 16.47 -6.37
CA ALA A 261 5.25 17.09 -5.65
C ALA A 261 5.53 16.38 -4.31
N ILE A 262 4.48 16.00 -3.58
CA ILE A 262 4.60 15.21 -2.32
C ILE A 262 5.22 13.84 -2.60
N TYR A 263 4.78 13.14 -3.64
CA TYR A 263 5.38 11.87 -4.06
C TYR A 263 6.89 12.01 -4.30
N VAL A 264 7.29 13.01 -5.09
CA VAL A 264 8.71 13.29 -5.38
C VAL A 264 9.47 13.64 -4.10
N LEU A 265 8.87 14.46 -3.23
CA LEU A 265 9.45 14.83 -1.93
C LEU A 265 9.71 13.60 -1.05
N PHE A 266 8.75 12.67 -0.94
CA PHE A 266 8.93 11.45 -0.15
C PHE A 266 10.00 10.54 -0.73
N LEU A 267 10.06 10.40 -2.06
CA LEU A 267 11.11 9.64 -2.73
C LEU A 267 12.50 10.24 -2.44
N LEU A 268 12.67 11.53 -2.64
CA LEU A 268 13.94 12.22 -2.39
C LEU A 268 14.31 12.20 -0.91
N ALA A 269 13.37 12.49 -0.02
CA ALA A 269 13.61 12.47 1.43
C ALA A 269 13.97 11.06 1.91
N GLY A 270 13.34 10.01 1.37
CA GLY A 270 13.68 8.62 1.70
C GLY A 270 15.13 8.29 1.37
N PHE A 271 15.59 8.58 0.15
CA PHE A 271 16.99 8.35 -0.23
C PHE A 271 17.97 9.30 0.49
N THR A 272 17.56 10.52 0.81
CA THR A 272 18.36 11.45 1.60
C THR A 272 18.57 10.93 3.02
N LEU A 273 17.52 10.46 3.70
CA LEU A 273 17.64 9.85 5.02
C LEU A 273 18.51 8.58 4.99
N LEU A 274 18.39 7.76 3.94
CA LEU A 274 19.26 6.60 3.72
C LEU A 274 20.72 7.02 3.66
N ALA A 275 21.05 8.08 2.91
CA ALA A 275 22.40 8.62 2.83
C ALA A 275 22.90 9.11 4.20
N PHE A 276 22.10 9.91 4.91
CA PHE A 276 22.47 10.40 6.25
C PHE A 276 22.64 9.27 7.28
N ALA A 277 21.87 8.19 7.17
CA ALA A 277 22.02 7.03 8.05
C ALA A 277 23.30 6.23 7.75
N ALA A 278 23.76 6.19 6.49
CA ALA A 278 24.76 5.25 6.02
C ALA A 278 26.14 5.85 5.70
N LEU A 279 26.26 7.17 5.47
CA LEU A 279 27.52 7.84 5.10
C LEU A 279 28.49 8.08 6.26
N PRO A 280 28.04 8.47 7.49
CA PRO A 280 28.98 8.82 8.57
C PRO A 280 29.87 7.65 8.99
N LYS A 281 31.08 7.96 9.51
CA LYS A 281 32.00 6.93 10.05
C LYS A 281 31.31 6.06 11.11
N GLY A 282 31.52 4.74 11.04
CA GLY A 282 30.86 3.75 11.90
C GLY A 282 29.37 3.53 11.62
N ALA A 283 28.87 4.01 10.48
CA ALA A 283 27.53 3.76 10.01
C ALA A 283 27.44 2.39 9.29
N PRO A 284 26.23 1.88 9.07
CA PRO A 284 26.00 0.69 8.26
C PRO A 284 26.18 1.00 6.77
N HIS A 285 27.42 1.21 6.31
CA HIS A 285 27.74 1.61 4.93
C HIS A 285 27.13 0.67 3.88
N GLY A 286 26.93 -0.62 4.21
CA GLY A 286 26.23 -1.56 3.35
C GLY A 286 24.81 -1.11 2.97
N ALA A 287 24.16 -0.27 3.77
CA ALA A 287 22.85 0.27 3.43
C ALA A 287 22.87 1.15 2.16
N LEU A 288 24.04 1.73 1.78
CA LEU A 288 24.19 2.49 0.53
C LEU A 288 23.92 1.64 -0.73
N VAL A 289 24.04 0.32 -0.63
CA VAL A 289 23.70 -0.59 -1.73
C VAL A 289 22.22 -0.45 -2.11
N GLY A 290 21.36 0.02 -1.18
CA GLY A 290 19.97 0.38 -1.47
C GLY A 290 19.78 1.43 -2.57
N PHE A 291 20.80 2.26 -2.88
CA PHE A 291 20.75 3.21 -4.00
C PHE A 291 20.69 2.53 -5.37
N PHE A 292 21.10 1.27 -5.50
CA PHE A 292 20.93 0.51 -6.74
C PHE A 292 19.45 0.27 -7.10
N ALA A 293 18.52 0.56 -6.21
CA ALA A 293 17.09 0.54 -6.50
C ALA A 293 16.58 1.80 -7.24
N LEU A 294 17.35 2.89 -7.33
CA LEU A 294 16.91 4.13 -8.01
C LEU A 294 16.36 3.90 -9.42
N PRO A 295 16.98 3.05 -10.28
CA PRO A 295 16.41 2.75 -11.59
C PRO A 295 15.00 2.11 -11.52
N ALA A 296 14.73 1.31 -10.49
CA ALA A 296 13.41 0.69 -10.32
C ALA A 296 12.35 1.74 -9.93
N PHE A 297 12.71 2.76 -9.14
CA PHE A 297 11.82 3.88 -8.81
C PHE A 297 11.60 4.86 -9.96
N SER A 298 12.49 4.92 -10.96
CA SER A 298 12.30 5.79 -12.12
C SER A 298 11.05 5.42 -12.94
N ILE A 299 10.65 4.14 -12.93
CA ILE A 299 9.49 3.65 -13.67
C ILE A 299 8.19 4.21 -13.11
N PRO A 300 7.82 3.99 -11.82
CA PRO A 300 6.63 4.59 -11.25
C PRO A 300 6.71 6.12 -11.21
N LEU A 301 7.89 6.71 -10.97
CA LEU A 301 8.09 8.15 -11.00
C LEU A 301 7.68 8.75 -12.36
N THR A 302 8.10 8.14 -13.46
CA THR A 302 7.69 8.60 -14.81
C THR A 302 6.18 8.43 -15.01
N GLY A 303 5.57 7.37 -14.47
CA GLY A 303 4.13 7.18 -14.41
C GLY A 303 3.42 8.32 -13.67
N VAL A 304 3.91 8.67 -12.48
CA VAL A 304 3.38 9.78 -11.66
C VAL A 304 3.50 11.12 -12.38
N LEU A 305 4.66 11.42 -12.98
CA LEU A 305 4.92 12.72 -13.59
C LEU A 305 4.22 12.91 -14.95
N ARG A 306 4.09 11.86 -15.76
CA ARG A 306 3.62 11.93 -17.15
C ARG A 306 2.23 11.36 -17.39
N ALA A 307 1.74 10.47 -16.52
CA ALA A 307 0.49 9.79 -16.77
C ALA A 307 -0.70 10.76 -16.71
N ARG A 308 -1.45 10.80 -17.82
CA ARG A 308 -2.80 11.37 -17.84
C ARG A 308 -3.76 10.44 -17.08
N PRO A 309 -4.92 10.96 -16.61
CA PRO A 309 -5.97 10.10 -16.02
C PRO A 309 -6.27 8.90 -16.94
N GLY A 310 -6.42 7.70 -16.38
CA GLY A 310 -6.73 6.48 -17.11
C GLY A 310 -5.76 5.32 -16.85
N ARG A 311 -5.74 4.34 -17.75
CA ARG A 311 -4.99 3.06 -17.60
C ARG A 311 -3.51 3.20 -17.22
N ALA A 312 -2.85 4.27 -17.62
CA ALA A 312 -1.45 4.50 -17.28
C ALA A 312 -1.23 4.68 -15.76
N ARG A 313 -2.23 5.20 -15.02
CA ARG A 313 -2.17 5.35 -13.56
C ARG A 313 -2.40 4.04 -12.81
N GLU A 314 -3.06 3.05 -13.40
CA GLU A 314 -3.33 1.74 -12.78
C GLU A 314 -2.04 0.97 -12.48
N GLN A 315 -1.01 1.17 -13.28
CA GLN A 315 0.28 0.50 -13.15
C GLN A 315 1.18 1.09 -12.05
N ILE A 316 0.87 2.29 -11.54
CA ILE A 316 1.73 2.98 -10.56
C ILE A 316 1.93 2.13 -9.31
N VAL A 317 0.85 1.71 -8.64
CA VAL A 317 0.93 0.95 -7.38
C VAL A 317 1.67 -0.39 -7.52
N PRO A 318 1.40 -1.24 -8.53
CA PRO A 318 2.19 -2.45 -8.74
C PRO A 318 3.68 -2.19 -9.01
N GLN A 319 4.00 -1.11 -9.73
CA GLN A 319 5.39 -0.72 -10.02
C GLN A 319 6.10 -0.23 -8.76
N GLU A 320 5.41 0.53 -7.89
CA GLU A 320 5.90 0.99 -6.59
C GLU A 320 6.27 -0.19 -5.68
N LEU A 321 5.36 -1.15 -5.54
CA LEU A 321 5.59 -2.33 -4.72
C LEU A 321 6.78 -3.15 -5.24
N ARG A 322 6.96 -3.22 -6.57
CA ARG A 322 8.14 -3.86 -7.18
C ARG A 322 9.42 -3.06 -6.91
N ALA A 323 9.38 -1.73 -7.04
CA ALA A 323 10.51 -0.86 -6.75
C ALA A 323 10.94 -0.98 -5.28
N TYR A 324 9.96 -1.01 -4.36
CA TYR A 324 10.22 -1.22 -2.93
C TYR A 324 10.80 -2.63 -2.66
N ALA A 325 10.35 -3.65 -3.36
CA ALA A 325 10.91 -5.00 -3.27
C ALA A 325 12.39 -5.02 -3.70
N VAL A 326 12.71 -4.37 -4.82
CA VAL A 326 14.10 -4.22 -5.32
C VAL A 326 14.94 -3.43 -4.32
N PHE A 327 14.38 -2.37 -3.74
CA PHE A 327 15.06 -1.61 -2.69
C PHE A 327 15.36 -2.46 -1.45
N GLY A 328 14.36 -3.19 -0.95
CA GLY A 328 14.53 -4.09 0.19
C GLY A 328 15.59 -5.15 -0.07
N PHE A 329 15.60 -5.74 -1.27
CA PHE A 329 16.61 -6.72 -1.67
C PHE A 329 18.03 -6.13 -1.61
N TRP A 330 18.27 -4.99 -2.27
CA TRP A 330 19.59 -4.36 -2.29
C TRP A 330 20.04 -3.87 -0.92
N LEU A 331 19.10 -3.29 -0.15
CA LEU A 331 19.38 -2.85 1.22
C LEU A 331 19.84 -4.02 2.12
N LEU A 332 19.05 -5.10 2.14
CA LEU A 332 19.34 -6.26 2.98
C LEU A 332 20.60 -7.00 2.52
N LEU A 333 20.81 -7.10 1.21
CA LEU A 333 22.05 -7.66 0.64
C LEU A 333 23.27 -6.85 1.07
N GLY A 334 23.19 -5.52 0.95
CA GLY A 334 24.30 -4.65 1.35
C GLY A 334 24.60 -4.72 2.85
N LEU A 335 23.56 -4.76 3.70
CA LEU A 335 23.74 -4.94 5.15
C LEU A 335 24.33 -6.32 5.47
N ALA A 336 23.91 -7.38 4.79
CA ALA A 336 24.44 -8.72 4.98
C ALA A 336 25.93 -8.81 4.57
N ILE A 337 26.29 -8.25 3.41
CA ILE A 337 27.70 -8.17 2.97
C ILE A 337 28.54 -7.41 3.99
N ASN A 338 28.05 -6.26 4.47
CA ASN A 338 28.74 -5.46 5.48
C ASN A 338 28.94 -6.26 6.78
N ALA A 339 27.94 -7.00 7.24
CA ALA A 339 28.05 -7.86 8.42
C ALA A 339 29.11 -8.96 8.25
N ILE A 340 29.13 -9.63 7.10
CA ILE A 340 30.12 -10.68 6.79
C ILE A 340 31.55 -10.11 6.75
N LEU A 341 31.74 -8.95 6.12
CA LEU A 341 33.05 -8.30 6.04
C LEU A 341 33.57 -7.91 7.42
N ILE A 342 32.71 -7.34 8.28
CA ILE A 342 33.11 -6.98 9.65
C ILE A 342 33.43 -8.23 10.47
N SER A 343 32.63 -9.29 10.38
CA SER A 343 32.87 -10.54 11.11
C SER A 343 34.10 -11.28 10.63
N GLY A 344 34.47 -11.18 9.34
CA GLY A 344 35.63 -11.83 8.73
C GLY A 344 36.97 -11.10 9.02
N LEU A 345 36.93 -9.81 9.40
CA LEU A 345 38.13 -9.02 9.73
C LEU A 345 38.61 -9.18 11.18
N GLY A 346 37.95 -10.02 11.98
CA GLY A 346 38.23 -10.18 13.40
C GLY A 346 37.72 -9.03 14.27
N PRO A 347 37.81 -9.14 15.62
CA PRO A 347 37.36 -8.08 16.50
C PRO A 347 38.21 -6.83 16.29
N ILE A 348 37.55 -5.71 15.91
CA ILE A 348 38.18 -4.41 15.83
C ILE A 348 38.68 -4.07 17.25
N PRO A 349 39.99 -3.83 17.49
CA PRO A 349 40.47 -3.44 18.80
C PRO A 349 39.74 -2.16 19.23
N PRO A 350 39.37 -2.03 20.53
CA PRO A 350 38.72 -0.84 21.02
C PRO A 350 39.60 0.36 20.72
N THR A 351 39.09 1.30 19.93
CA THR A 351 39.78 2.60 19.75
C THR A 351 39.80 3.31 21.10
N VAL A 352 40.97 3.44 21.68
CA VAL A 352 41.29 4.22 22.89
C VAL A 352 40.92 5.69 22.68
#